data_f98c93881d8fbc5ef60a396fc9f3b124
#
_entry.id   f98c93881d8fbc5ef60a396fc9f3b124
#
_cell.length_a   1.000
_cell.length_b   1.000
_cell.length_c   1.000
_cell.angle_alpha   90.00
_cell.angle_beta   90.00
_cell.angle_gamma   90.00
#
_symmetry.space_group_name_H-M   'P 1'
#
loop_
_entity.id
_entity.type
_entity.pdbx_description
1 polymer ?
#
loop_
_entity_poly.entity_id
_entity_poly.type
_entity_poly.pdbx_seq_one_letter_code
_entity_poly.pdbx_strand_id
1 'polypeptide(L)'
;MLRRKIDEKLSFWLNNRKQALLVDGARQIGKTHSIVNFINNNFVNVVRIDFSERTDLVEVFAKLVNSDDLIFRVSLVAGDKLVKGNTVIFLDEIQLVYKKRDELKRNNQLSSDTQDILTAMKALVEKGEYRFILSGSLLGITLKDVNLNPTGYVDEYKMYPLDFEEFLWAKGVGQLAIDHIKDCFEKKIRVEDSINNLFLSYFRQYVLIGGMPEAVNAFINENNLYLVNQAQSQIINRYKLDITTYVHDDELKLRIRDIFNAIPSQLSSLNKRYISSQVIDKNYLKHNNIQDEFLWLSTAGVAIPIFNIREPVVPLSLSMERKTFKLFSNDVGLLVSQLVDTGIREKLLINERVINYGTPYENAVAQELIAHGFDGELFYYNSKAHGEINFLVTLNNEVLPIEIKSGKNKESQFYNHASLNKLLSMYKYPLAYVFGESNVVKESDNIYQLPIYMIDFIRKSN
;
A
#
# COMPACT_ATOMS: atom_id res chain seq x y z
N MET A 1 -17.83 5.86 10.52
CA MET A 1 -16.97 6.18 9.36
C MET A 1 -15.52 6.13 9.81
N LEU A 2 -14.63 5.48 9.07
CA LEU A 2 -13.22 5.42 9.43
C LEU A 2 -12.53 6.76 9.07
N ARG A 3 -11.81 7.35 10.02
CA ARG A 3 -10.92 8.49 9.76
C ARG A 3 -9.69 8.00 8.99
N ARG A 4 -9.28 8.74 7.96
CA ARG A 4 -8.17 8.37 7.09
C ARG A 4 -7.20 9.54 6.91
N LYS A 5 -5.91 9.24 6.75
CA LYS A 5 -4.86 10.24 6.46
C LYS A 5 -5.06 10.96 5.13
N ILE A 6 -5.77 10.33 4.18
CA ILE A 6 -6.15 10.98 2.93
C ILE A 6 -7.02 12.24 3.16
N ASP A 7 -7.79 12.32 4.26
CA ASP A 7 -8.64 13.47 4.56
C ASP A 7 -7.80 14.76 4.71
N GLU A 8 -6.60 14.65 5.29
CA GLU A 8 -5.64 15.75 5.41
C GLU A 8 -5.05 16.13 4.04
N LYS A 9 -4.76 15.15 3.19
CA LYS A 9 -4.25 15.37 1.82
C LYS A 9 -5.30 16.03 0.93
N LEU A 10 -6.55 15.60 1.02
CA LEU A 10 -7.68 16.22 0.31
C LEU A 10 -7.86 17.68 0.75
N SER A 11 -7.79 17.94 2.06
CA SER A 11 -7.88 19.29 2.61
C SER A 11 -6.70 20.17 2.17
N PHE A 12 -5.48 19.63 2.17
CA PHE A 12 -4.30 20.34 1.66
C PHE A 12 -4.46 20.67 0.16
N TRP A 13 -4.87 19.68 -0.65
CA TRP A 13 -5.12 19.86 -2.08
C TRP A 13 -6.16 20.96 -2.34
N LEU A 14 -7.28 20.94 -1.63
CA LEU A 14 -8.34 21.96 -1.79
C LEU A 14 -7.81 23.38 -1.55
N ASN A 15 -7.01 23.57 -0.50
CA ASN A 15 -6.57 24.89 -0.04
C ASN A 15 -5.31 25.39 -0.75
N ASN A 16 -4.45 24.51 -1.26
CA ASN A 16 -3.09 24.88 -1.69
C ASN A 16 -2.79 24.51 -3.15
N ARG A 17 -3.64 23.72 -3.82
CA ARG A 17 -3.36 23.22 -5.17
C ARG A 17 -4.47 23.63 -6.15
N LYS A 18 -4.07 23.85 -7.40
CA LYS A 18 -5.00 24.09 -8.53
C LYS A 18 -5.09 22.85 -9.45
N GLN A 19 -4.11 22.00 -9.39
CA GLN A 19 -4.02 20.76 -10.17
C GLN A 19 -5.21 19.85 -9.89
N ALA A 20 -5.54 19.00 -10.86
CA ALA A 20 -6.43 17.87 -10.61
C ALA A 20 -5.77 16.90 -9.60
N LEU A 21 -6.57 16.19 -8.83
CA LEU A 21 -6.08 15.16 -7.92
C LEU A 21 -6.38 13.77 -8.49
N LEU A 22 -5.37 12.95 -8.65
CA LEU A 22 -5.47 11.55 -9.02
C LEU A 22 -5.20 10.67 -7.80
N VAL A 23 -6.20 9.92 -7.35
CA VAL A 23 -6.07 8.99 -6.22
C VAL A 23 -5.97 7.57 -6.74
N ASP A 24 -4.76 7.00 -6.66
CA ASP A 24 -4.48 5.61 -7.03
C ASP A 24 -4.36 4.72 -5.79
N GLY A 25 -4.42 3.42 -5.98
CA GLY A 25 -4.22 2.40 -4.95
C GLY A 25 -5.06 1.17 -5.18
N ALA A 26 -4.80 0.10 -4.40
CA ALA A 26 -5.49 -1.18 -4.52
C ALA A 26 -7.03 -1.05 -4.43
N ARG A 27 -7.73 -2.07 -4.90
CA ARG A 27 -9.19 -2.14 -4.73
C ARG A 27 -9.58 -2.27 -3.25
N GLN A 28 -10.76 -1.73 -2.91
CA GLN A 28 -11.41 -1.86 -1.60
C GLN A 28 -10.66 -1.23 -0.41
N ILE A 29 -9.70 -0.33 -0.67
CA ILE A 29 -8.99 0.42 0.38
C ILE A 29 -9.73 1.70 0.81
N GLY A 30 -10.91 2.00 0.23
CA GLY A 30 -11.79 3.10 0.64
C GLY A 30 -11.60 4.41 -0.13
N LYS A 31 -10.96 4.42 -1.31
CA LYS A 31 -10.76 5.63 -2.15
C LYS A 31 -12.05 6.40 -2.38
N THR A 32 -13.01 5.78 -3.07
CA THR A 32 -14.32 6.37 -3.40
C THR A 32 -15.02 6.93 -2.17
N HIS A 33 -15.04 6.15 -1.07
CA HIS A 33 -15.72 6.53 0.16
C HIS A 33 -15.12 7.80 0.79
N SER A 34 -13.80 7.90 0.89
CA SER A 34 -13.10 9.09 1.43
C SER A 34 -13.32 10.30 0.54
N ILE A 35 -13.21 10.14 -0.79
CA ILE A 35 -13.42 11.24 -1.74
C ILE A 35 -14.86 11.73 -1.69
N VAL A 36 -15.86 10.84 -1.77
CA VAL A 36 -17.29 11.21 -1.74
C VAL A 36 -17.64 11.96 -0.46
N ASN A 37 -17.16 11.48 0.68
CA ASN A 37 -17.36 12.17 1.95
C ASN A 37 -16.75 13.58 1.93
N PHE A 38 -15.51 13.69 1.44
CA PHE A 38 -14.82 14.98 1.37
C PHE A 38 -15.54 15.98 0.44
N ILE A 39 -15.89 15.56 -0.79
CA ILE A 39 -16.51 16.47 -1.75
C ILE A 39 -17.90 16.93 -1.31
N ASN A 40 -18.69 16.05 -0.71
CA ASN A 40 -20.02 16.40 -0.20
C ASN A 40 -19.98 17.39 0.96
N ASN A 41 -18.91 17.40 1.75
CA ASN A 41 -18.74 18.33 2.87
C ASN A 41 -18.11 19.68 2.46
N ASN A 42 -17.45 19.76 1.31
CA ASN A 42 -16.65 20.92 0.94
C ASN A 42 -17.12 21.65 -0.33
N PHE A 43 -18.03 21.05 -1.13
CA PHE A 43 -18.51 21.67 -2.38
C PHE A 43 -20.03 21.70 -2.45
N VAL A 44 -20.56 22.79 -2.96
CA VAL A 44 -22.00 22.93 -3.21
C VAL A 44 -22.40 22.19 -4.49
N ASN A 45 -21.57 22.32 -5.54
CA ASN A 45 -21.82 21.67 -6.82
C ASN A 45 -20.88 20.49 -7.00
N VAL A 46 -21.42 19.28 -6.93
CA VAL A 46 -20.70 18.03 -7.10
C VAL A 46 -21.27 17.28 -8.29
N VAL A 47 -20.41 16.97 -9.25
CA VAL A 47 -20.70 16.06 -10.36
C VAL A 47 -19.87 14.81 -10.17
N ARG A 48 -20.50 13.68 -9.84
CA ARG A 48 -19.83 12.36 -9.73
C ARG A 48 -20.23 11.48 -10.90
N ILE A 49 -19.24 10.90 -11.57
CA ILE A 49 -19.41 9.86 -12.57
C ILE A 49 -18.60 8.64 -12.12
N ASP A 50 -19.28 7.59 -11.73
CA ASP A 50 -18.71 6.30 -11.40
C ASP A 50 -18.86 5.38 -12.62
N PHE A 51 -17.76 5.08 -13.28
CA PHE A 51 -17.75 4.27 -14.50
C PHE A 51 -18.07 2.78 -14.27
N SER A 52 -18.07 2.32 -13.02
CA SER A 52 -18.52 0.97 -12.66
C SER A 52 -20.06 0.88 -12.60
N GLU A 53 -20.72 1.97 -12.21
CA GLU A 53 -22.18 2.10 -12.16
C GLU A 53 -22.74 2.60 -13.50
N ARG A 54 -22.04 3.55 -14.13
CA ARG A 54 -22.42 4.18 -15.41
C ARG A 54 -21.64 3.57 -16.58
N THR A 55 -21.81 2.27 -16.79
CA THR A 55 -21.15 1.53 -17.87
C THR A 55 -21.54 2.02 -19.27
N ASP A 56 -22.72 2.65 -19.38
CA ASP A 56 -23.20 3.35 -20.59
C ASP A 56 -22.28 4.50 -20.99
N LEU A 57 -21.61 5.15 -20.05
CA LEU A 57 -20.70 6.27 -20.31
C LEU A 57 -19.25 5.85 -20.60
N VAL A 58 -18.87 4.62 -20.34
CA VAL A 58 -17.48 4.15 -20.51
C VAL A 58 -17.01 4.33 -21.97
N GLU A 59 -17.77 3.89 -22.95
CA GLU A 59 -17.40 4.08 -24.36
C GLU A 59 -17.53 5.53 -24.80
N VAL A 60 -18.50 6.27 -24.24
CA VAL A 60 -18.67 7.70 -24.50
C VAL A 60 -17.38 8.44 -24.10
N PHE A 61 -16.86 8.23 -22.90
CA PHE A 61 -15.62 8.90 -22.42
C PHE A 61 -14.35 8.32 -23.04
N ALA A 62 -14.35 7.11 -23.58
CA ALA A 62 -13.23 6.54 -24.31
C ALA A 62 -12.92 7.23 -25.65
N LYS A 63 -13.90 7.94 -26.22
CA LYS A 63 -13.83 8.63 -27.53
C LYS A 63 -13.77 10.15 -27.41
N LEU A 64 -13.19 10.70 -26.34
CA LEU A 64 -13.03 12.15 -26.16
C LEU A 64 -12.17 12.76 -27.26
N VAL A 65 -12.50 13.98 -27.69
CA VAL A 65 -11.75 14.71 -28.73
C VAL A 65 -10.94 15.86 -28.13
N ASN A 66 -11.52 16.63 -27.20
CA ASN A 66 -10.87 17.79 -26.57
C ASN A 66 -11.55 18.17 -25.25
N SER A 67 -11.11 19.28 -24.66
CA SER A 67 -11.62 19.80 -23.39
C SER A 67 -13.11 20.21 -23.45
N ASP A 68 -13.56 20.79 -24.54
CA ASP A 68 -14.97 21.22 -24.71
C ASP A 68 -15.88 19.98 -24.83
N ASP A 69 -15.43 18.96 -25.54
CA ASP A 69 -16.11 17.67 -25.64
C ASP A 69 -16.18 16.95 -24.28
N LEU A 70 -15.12 17.02 -23.46
CA LEU A 70 -15.14 16.49 -22.09
C LEU A 70 -16.27 17.17 -21.28
N ILE A 71 -16.35 18.49 -21.28
CA ILE A 71 -17.39 19.21 -20.54
C ILE A 71 -18.78 18.93 -21.10
N PHE A 72 -18.91 18.84 -22.43
CA PHE A 72 -20.17 18.43 -23.04
C PHE A 72 -20.64 17.05 -22.51
N ARG A 73 -19.74 16.05 -22.46
CA ARG A 73 -20.10 14.72 -21.95
C ARG A 73 -20.38 14.71 -20.45
N VAL A 74 -19.65 15.48 -19.67
CA VAL A 74 -19.96 15.70 -18.25
C VAL A 74 -21.34 16.31 -18.08
N SER A 75 -21.75 17.27 -18.95
CA SER A 75 -23.05 17.91 -18.89
C SER A 75 -24.25 16.95 -19.10
N LEU A 76 -24.03 15.81 -19.75
CA LEU A 76 -25.08 14.78 -19.93
C LEU A 76 -25.62 14.22 -18.61
N VAL A 77 -24.82 14.35 -17.52
CA VAL A 77 -25.19 13.84 -16.18
C VAL A 77 -25.18 14.93 -15.11
N ALA A 78 -24.62 16.10 -15.39
CA ALA A 78 -24.40 17.14 -14.40
C ALA A 78 -25.66 17.96 -14.08
N GLY A 79 -26.58 18.10 -15.05
CA GLY A 79 -27.70 19.03 -14.92
C GLY A 79 -27.21 20.46 -14.61
N ASP A 80 -27.91 21.15 -13.72
CA ASP A 80 -27.61 22.55 -13.32
C ASP A 80 -26.37 22.66 -12.40
N LYS A 81 -25.70 21.56 -12.06
CA LYS A 81 -24.54 21.57 -11.15
C LYS A 81 -23.23 21.97 -11.83
N LEU A 82 -23.20 22.09 -13.15
CA LEU A 82 -21.96 22.41 -13.89
C LEU A 82 -21.75 23.92 -13.96
N VAL A 83 -21.28 24.51 -12.87
CA VAL A 83 -21.04 25.96 -12.71
C VAL A 83 -19.53 26.22 -12.69
N LYS A 84 -19.01 27.02 -13.66
CA LYS A 84 -17.59 27.37 -13.74
C LYS A 84 -17.09 28.01 -12.44
N GLY A 85 -15.92 27.58 -12.00
CA GLY A 85 -15.29 28.05 -10.77
C GLY A 85 -15.88 27.49 -9.46
N ASN A 86 -17.00 26.76 -9.53
CA ASN A 86 -17.76 26.36 -8.33
C ASN A 86 -18.16 24.87 -8.30
N THR A 87 -17.71 24.09 -9.29
CA THR A 87 -18.02 22.67 -9.39
C THR A 87 -16.78 21.81 -9.22
N VAL A 88 -16.89 20.77 -8.41
CA VAL A 88 -15.95 19.64 -8.42
C VAL A 88 -16.51 18.50 -9.28
N ILE A 89 -15.69 18.01 -10.21
CA ILE A 89 -16.00 16.87 -11.07
C ILE A 89 -15.17 15.68 -10.56
N PHE A 90 -15.86 14.66 -10.06
CA PHE A 90 -15.25 13.44 -9.60
C PHE A 90 -15.50 12.31 -10.59
N LEU A 91 -14.43 11.84 -11.24
CA LEU A 91 -14.43 10.71 -12.16
C LEU A 91 -13.86 9.49 -11.45
N ASP A 92 -14.72 8.53 -11.14
CA ASP A 92 -14.37 7.35 -10.36
C ASP A 92 -14.22 6.11 -11.26
N GLU A 93 -13.29 5.20 -10.91
CA GLU A 93 -12.98 3.97 -11.65
C GLU A 93 -12.58 4.23 -13.13
N ILE A 94 -11.75 5.29 -13.36
CA ILE A 94 -11.36 5.76 -14.71
C ILE A 94 -10.61 4.69 -15.52
N GLN A 95 -9.97 3.68 -14.90
CA GLN A 95 -9.32 2.57 -15.61
C GLN A 95 -10.27 1.80 -16.53
N LEU A 96 -11.58 1.83 -16.26
CA LEU A 96 -12.57 1.19 -17.15
C LEU A 96 -12.65 1.91 -18.49
N VAL A 97 -12.54 3.25 -18.49
CA VAL A 97 -12.51 4.06 -19.72
C VAL A 97 -11.23 3.81 -20.51
N TYR A 98 -10.07 3.76 -19.83
CA TYR A 98 -8.79 3.45 -20.46
C TYR A 98 -8.79 2.03 -21.08
N LYS A 99 -9.29 1.04 -20.34
CA LYS A 99 -9.45 -0.34 -20.86
C LYS A 99 -10.30 -0.38 -22.13
N LYS A 100 -11.44 0.33 -22.13
CA LYS A 100 -12.31 0.41 -23.33
C LYS A 100 -11.61 1.12 -24.49
N ARG A 101 -10.86 2.17 -24.19
CA ARG A 101 -10.06 2.90 -25.19
C ARG A 101 -9.03 1.99 -25.85
N ASP A 102 -8.33 1.16 -25.09
CA ASP A 102 -7.36 0.20 -25.63
C ASP A 102 -8.02 -0.91 -26.47
N GLU A 103 -9.21 -1.37 -26.07
CA GLU A 103 -10.01 -2.28 -26.87
C GLU A 103 -10.38 -1.66 -28.23
N LEU A 104 -10.88 -0.41 -28.22
CA LEU A 104 -11.24 0.31 -29.45
C LEU A 104 -10.03 0.57 -30.35
N LYS A 105 -8.85 0.88 -29.79
CA LYS A 105 -7.59 1.00 -30.54
C LYS A 105 -7.22 -0.29 -31.25
N ARG A 106 -7.23 -1.42 -30.53
CA ARG A 106 -6.90 -2.74 -31.11
C ARG A 106 -7.84 -3.13 -32.24
N ASN A 107 -9.10 -2.73 -32.16
CA ASN A 107 -10.12 -3.02 -33.17
C ASN A 107 -10.17 -1.97 -34.31
N ASN A 108 -9.24 -1.00 -34.36
CA ASN A 108 -9.22 0.13 -35.29
C ASN A 108 -10.54 0.93 -35.31
N GLN A 109 -11.20 1.04 -34.13
CA GLN A 109 -12.47 1.75 -33.96
C GLN A 109 -12.29 3.11 -33.26
N LEU A 110 -11.05 3.53 -32.99
CA LEU A 110 -10.71 4.80 -32.37
C LEU A 110 -10.12 5.74 -33.44
N SER A 111 -10.70 6.93 -33.58
CA SER A 111 -10.17 7.96 -34.48
C SER A 111 -8.86 8.54 -33.91
N SER A 112 -7.96 8.98 -34.83
CA SER A 112 -6.64 9.51 -34.48
C SER A 112 -6.69 10.84 -33.74
N ASP A 113 -7.79 11.59 -33.83
CA ASP A 113 -8.03 12.89 -33.17
C ASP A 113 -8.53 12.75 -31.73
N THR A 114 -8.81 11.52 -31.27
CA THR A 114 -9.31 11.29 -29.92
C THR A 114 -8.24 11.43 -28.85
N GLN A 115 -8.59 12.02 -27.72
CA GLN A 115 -7.76 12.18 -26.52
C GLN A 115 -8.24 11.28 -25.38
N ASP A 116 -7.38 11.00 -24.42
CA ASP A 116 -7.76 10.40 -23.15
C ASP A 116 -8.25 11.48 -22.15
N ILE A 117 -8.79 11.03 -21.01
CA ILE A 117 -9.37 11.92 -19.98
C ILE A 117 -8.33 12.90 -19.45
N LEU A 118 -7.11 12.44 -19.13
CA LEU A 118 -6.07 13.30 -18.54
C LEU A 118 -5.66 14.39 -19.52
N THR A 119 -5.47 14.03 -20.80
CA THR A 119 -5.16 15.01 -21.86
C THR A 119 -6.32 16.00 -22.07
N ALA A 120 -7.55 15.52 -22.17
CA ALA A 120 -8.73 16.37 -22.43
C ALA A 120 -9.00 17.34 -21.28
N MET A 121 -8.71 17.01 -20.02
CA MET A 121 -8.96 17.91 -18.89
C MET A 121 -7.90 19.00 -18.69
N LYS A 122 -6.70 18.88 -19.31
CA LYS A 122 -5.56 19.77 -19.07
C LYS A 122 -5.92 21.25 -19.15
N ALA A 123 -6.51 21.67 -20.27
CA ALA A 123 -6.86 23.10 -20.48
C ALA A 123 -7.89 23.62 -19.47
N LEU A 124 -8.80 22.77 -18.98
CA LEU A 124 -9.81 23.14 -17.98
C LEU A 124 -9.18 23.35 -16.60
N VAL A 125 -8.21 22.50 -16.25
CA VAL A 125 -7.44 22.59 -15.00
C VAL A 125 -6.58 23.88 -15.02
N GLU A 126 -5.84 24.11 -16.11
CA GLU A 126 -4.96 25.29 -16.26
C GLU A 126 -5.75 26.61 -16.20
N LYS A 127 -6.95 26.64 -16.76
CA LYS A 127 -7.86 27.80 -16.69
C LYS A 127 -8.55 27.95 -15.33
N GLY A 128 -8.53 26.90 -14.49
CA GLY A 128 -9.24 26.88 -13.21
C GLY A 128 -10.77 26.91 -13.34
N GLU A 129 -11.30 26.44 -14.47
CA GLU A 129 -12.75 26.46 -14.72
C GLU A 129 -13.51 25.45 -13.85
N TYR A 130 -12.88 24.29 -13.55
CA TYR A 130 -13.45 23.23 -12.73
C TYR A 130 -12.37 22.58 -11.87
N ARG A 131 -12.79 22.05 -10.72
CA ARG A 131 -11.92 21.19 -9.89
C ARG A 131 -12.14 19.73 -10.30
N PHE A 132 -11.05 18.99 -10.50
CA PHE A 132 -11.13 17.59 -10.87
C PHE A 132 -10.51 16.71 -9.79
N ILE A 133 -11.23 15.66 -9.43
CA ILE A 133 -10.70 14.50 -8.68
C ILE A 133 -10.95 13.28 -9.56
N LEU A 134 -9.93 12.46 -9.67
CA LEU A 134 -10.00 11.18 -10.39
C LEU A 134 -9.60 10.07 -9.43
N SER A 135 -10.26 8.93 -9.54
CA SER A 135 -9.80 7.75 -8.84
C SER A 135 -9.89 6.51 -9.71
N GLY A 136 -9.07 5.54 -9.35
CA GLY A 136 -9.12 4.23 -9.97
C GLY A 136 -8.25 3.24 -9.23
N SER A 137 -8.55 1.99 -9.45
CA SER A 137 -7.70 0.88 -9.10
C SER A 137 -6.95 0.41 -10.34
N LEU A 138 -5.74 -0.12 -10.18
CA LEU A 138 -4.96 -0.63 -11.33
C LEU A 138 -4.53 0.46 -12.33
N LEU A 139 -4.49 1.73 -11.92
CA LEU A 139 -4.13 2.83 -12.82
C LEU A 139 -2.72 2.67 -13.38
N GLY A 140 -1.76 2.27 -12.57
CA GLY A 140 -0.40 2.02 -13.04
C GLY A 140 -0.31 0.92 -14.12
N ILE A 141 -1.27 -0.01 -14.21
CA ILE A 141 -1.34 -1.02 -15.28
C ILE A 141 -1.96 -0.40 -16.53
N THR A 142 -3.08 0.30 -16.38
CA THR A 142 -3.85 0.85 -17.49
C THR A 142 -3.22 2.10 -18.11
N LEU A 143 -2.43 2.85 -17.35
CA LEU A 143 -1.75 4.07 -17.83
C LEU A 143 -0.35 3.82 -18.40
N LYS A 144 0.20 2.60 -18.34
CA LYS A 144 1.55 2.27 -18.86
C LYS A 144 1.76 2.68 -20.32
N ASP A 145 0.74 2.52 -21.18
CA ASP A 145 0.80 2.80 -22.60
C ASP A 145 0.37 4.24 -22.94
N VAL A 146 -0.05 4.99 -21.93
CA VAL A 146 -0.38 6.40 -22.09
C VAL A 146 0.91 7.18 -21.91
N ASN A 147 1.51 7.65 -23.01
CA ASN A 147 2.71 8.51 -23.04
C ASN A 147 2.44 9.89 -22.39
N LEU A 148 1.79 9.88 -21.23
CA LEU A 148 1.44 11.08 -20.49
C LEU A 148 2.40 11.25 -19.33
N ASN A 149 3.14 12.31 -19.41
CA ASN A 149 3.75 12.90 -18.23
C ASN A 149 2.80 14.02 -17.77
N PRO A 150 1.81 13.75 -16.88
CA PRO A 150 0.83 14.74 -16.44
C PRO A 150 1.46 15.78 -15.51
N THR A 151 2.80 15.89 -15.53
CA THR A 151 3.57 16.81 -14.70
C THR A 151 3.08 18.24 -14.90
N GLY A 152 2.67 18.83 -13.80
CA GLY A 152 2.26 20.22 -13.71
C GLY A 152 0.76 20.50 -13.61
N TYR A 153 -0.12 19.60 -14.07
CA TYR A 153 -1.58 19.80 -13.98
C TYR A 153 -2.34 18.70 -13.22
N VAL A 154 -1.65 17.62 -12.80
CA VAL A 154 -2.19 16.55 -11.96
C VAL A 154 -1.26 16.32 -10.77
N ASP A 155 -1.81 16.31 -9.57
CA ASP A 155 -1.17 15.83 -8.35
C ASP A 155 -1.59 14.38 -8.14
N GLU A 156 -0.64 13.49 -7.92
CA GLU A 156 -0.91 12.07 -7.66
C GLU A 156 -0.82 11.78 -6.15
N TYR A 157 -1.78 11.01 -5.66
CA TYR A 157 -1.77 10.49 -4.31
C TYR A 157 -2.03 8.98 -4.32
N LYS A 158 -1.07 8.21 -3.84
CA LYS A 158 -1.21 6.77 -3.68
C LYS A 158 -1.78 6.45 -2.30
N MET A 159 -2.94 5.83 -2.28
CA MET A 159 -3.62 5.41 -1.06
C MET A 159 -3.31 3.94 -0.76
N TYR A 160 -3.14 3.63 0.52
CA TYR A 160 -2.83 2.28 1.02
C TYR A 160 -3.97 1.76 1.92
N PRO A 161 -4.00 0.46 2.29
CA PRO A 161 -4.80 -0.01 3.42
C PRO A 161 -4.56 0.85 4.66
N LEU A 162 -5.43 0.78 5.68
CA LEU A 162 -5.20 1.49 6.93
C LEU A 162 -3.83 1.11 7.50
N ASP A 163 -3.03 2.11 7.87
CA ASP A 163 -1.86 1.90 8.69
C ASP A 163 -2.24 1.73 10.17
N PHE A 164 -1.25 1.48 11.02
CA PHE A 164 -1.53 1.20 12.42
C PHE A 164 -2.15 2.40 13.16
N GLU A 165 -1.74 3.63 12.87
CA GLU A 165 -2.35 4.84 13.46
C GLU A 165 -3.83 4.98 13.07
N GLU A 166 -4.16 4.78 11.78
CA GLU A 166 -5.55 4.78 11.30
C GLU A 166 -6.39 3.67 11.95
N PHE A 167 -5.78 2.50 12.19
CA PHE A 167 -6.41 1.41 12.94
C PHE A 167 -6.66 1.80 14.41
N LEU A 168 -5.70 2.49 15.06
CA LEU A 168 -5.89 3.02 16.43
C LEU A 168 -7.03 4.04 16.47
N TRP A 169 -7.12 4.94 15.49
CA TRP A 169 -8.26 5.86 15.39
C TRP A 169 -9.59 5.11 15.24
N ALA A 170 -9.63 4.07 14.42
CA ALA A 170 -10.83 3.23 14.27
C ALA A 170 -11.24 2.56 15.59
N LYS A 171 -10.27 2.19 16.43
CA LYS A 171 -10.52 1.65 17.78
C LYS A 171 -10.93 2.72 18.81
N GLY A 172 -10.95 4.00 18.46
CA GLY A 172 -11.26 5.09 19.37
C GLY A 172 -10.10 5.52 20.25
N VAL A 173 -8.85 5.14 19.93
CA VAL A 173 -7.66 5.64 20.65
C VAL A 173 -7.48 7.12 20.33
N GLY A 174 -7.48 7.94 21.36
CA GLY A 174 -7.35 9.39 21.23
C GLY A 174 -5.94 9.82 20.80
N GLN A 175 -5.84 10.94 20.08
CA GLN A 175 -4.56 11.46 19.56
C GLN A 175 -3.53 11.70 20.66
N LEU A 176 -3.96 12.17 21.84
CA LEU A 176 -3.07 12.40 22.98
C LEU A 176 -2.29 11.16 23.39
N ALA A 177 -2.92 9.96 23.34
CA ALA A 177 -2.23 8.72 23.67
C ALA A 177 -1.21 8.34 22.59
N ILE A 178 -1.54 8.55 21.32
CA ILE A 178 -0.64 8.31 20.19
C ILE A 178 0.56 9.26 20.26
N ASP A 179 0.31 10.54 20.52
CA ASP A 179 1.35 11.56 20.65
C ASP A 179 2.29 11.28 21.84
N HIS A 180 1.76 10.76 22.95
CA HIS A 180 2.59 10.33 24.09
C HIS A 180 3.54 9.18 23.68
N ILE A 181 3.07 8.19 22.96
CA ILE A 181 3.91 7.09 22.46
C ILE A 181 4.95 7.61 21.47
N LYS A 182 4.55 8.54 20.59
CA LYS A 182 5.49 9.20 19.66
C LYS A 182 6.59 9.96 20.42
N ASP A 183 6.25 10.68 21.45
CA ASP A 183 7.22 11.38 22.32
C ASP A 183 8.20 10.38 22.98
N CYS A 184 7.69 9.24 23.45
CA CYS A 184 8.54 8.15 23.96
C CYS A 184 9.48 7.61 22.89
N PHE A 185 9.01 7.43 21.64
CA PHE A 185 9.84 7.02 20.53
C PHE A 185 10.92 8.06 20.18
N GLU A 186 10.56 9.33 20.07
CA GLU A 186 11.50 10.41 19.73
C GLU A 186 12.60 10.58 20.79
N LYS A 187 12.22 10.57 22.07
CA LYS A 187 13.14 10.70 23.21
C LYS A 187 13.86 9.40 23.58
N LYS A 188 13.51 8.27 22.97
CA LYS A 188 14.05 6.94 23.28
C LYS A 188 13.88 6.56 24.76
N ILE A 189 12.75 6.90 25.33
CA ILE A 189 12.40 6.60 26.72
C ILE A 189 11.40 5.45 26.81
N ARG A 190 11.48 4.72 27.94
CA ARG A 190 10.62 3.58 28.22
C ARG A 190 9.16 4.03 28.36
N VAL A 191 8.26 3.27 27.73
CA VAL A 191 6.80 3.41 27.92
C VAL A 191 6.42 2.69 29.22
N GLU A 192 5.44 3.21 29.98
CA GLU A 192 4.89 2.48 31.12
C GLU A 192 4.42 1.08 30.69
N ASP A 193 4.73 0.05 31.49
CA ASP A 193 4.55 -1.35 31.08
C ASP A 193 3.08 -1.72 30.79
N SER A 194 2.13 -1.14 31.52
CA SER A 194 0.70 -1.34 31.26
C SER A 194 0.28 -0.77 29.90
N ILE A 195 0.76 0.42 29.56
CA ILE A 195 0.50 1.11 28.30
C ILE A 195 1.21 0.36 27.15
N ASN A 196 2.48 -0.02 27.37
CA ASN A 196 3.23 -0.81 26.38
C ASN A 196 2.52 -2.12 26.03
N ASN A 197 2.03 -2.86 27.03
CA ASN A 197 1.30 -4.11 26.82
C ASN A 197 -0.04 -3.87 26.07
N LEU A 198 -0.72 -2.77 26.34
CA LEU A 198 -1.95 -2.38 25.67
C LEU A 198 -1.68 -2.11 24.17
N PHE A 199 -0.68 -1.30 23.83
CA PHE A 199 -0.32 -1.00 22.44
C PHE A 199 0.21 -2.24 21.70
N LEU A 200 0.96 -3.13 22.36
CA LEU A 200 1.33 -4.44 21.79
C LEU A 200 0.09 -5.29 21.49
N SER A 201 -0.93 -5.25 22.37
CA SER A 201 -2.21 -5.94 22.11
C SER A 201 -2.93 -5.35 20.90
N TYR A 202 -2.97 -4.02 20.75
CA TYR A 202 -3.55 -3.37 19.58
C TYR A 202 -2.80 -3.72 18.29
N PHE A 203 -1.48 -3.75 18.33
CA PHE A 203 -0.68 -4.13 17.17
C PHE A 203 -0.90 -5.59 16.75
N ARG A 204 -1.03 -6.52 17.72
CA ARG A 204 -1.40 -7.91 17.42
C ARG A 204 -2.80 -8.00 16.79
N GLN A 205 -3.77 -7.24 17.26
CA GLN A 205 -5.08 -7.16 16.63
C GLN A 205 -4.96 -6.63 15.19
N TYR A 206 -4.21 -5.55 14.98
CA TYR A 206 -3.93 -5.03 13.64
C TYR A 206 -3.31 -6.07 12.71
N VAL A 207 -2.35 -6.84 13.17
CA VAL A 207 -1.73 -7.94 12.40
C VAL A 207 -2.74 -9.00 11.98
N LEU A 208 -3.74 -9.31 12.83
CA LEU A 208 -4.75 -10.32 12.53
C LEU A 208 -5.88 -9.80 11.62
N ILE A 209 -6.25 -8.54 11.78
CA ILE A 209 -7.36 -7.92 11.08
C ILE A 209 -6.89 -7.26 9.77
N GLY A 210 -5.70 -6.66 9.78
CA GLY A 210 -5.16 -5.86 8.69
C GLY A 210 -5.73 -4.45 8.64
N GLY A 211 -5.42 -3.75 7.56
CA GLY A 211 -5.86 -2.39 7.26
C GLY A 211 -6.95 -2.31 6.18
N MET A 212 -7.56 -3.42 5.75
CA MET A 212 -8.64 -3.36 4.78
C MET A 212 -9.91 -2.82 5.45
N PRO A 213 -10.51 -1.70 4.96
CA PRO A 213 -11.61 -1.00 5.63
C PRO A 213 -12.79 -1.89 6.01
N GLU A 214 -13.18 -2.83 5.14
CA GLU A 214 -14.29 -3.74 5.39
C GLU A 214 -13.98 -4.70 6.54
N ALA A 215 -12.76 -5.25 6.59
CA ALA A 215 -12.31 -6.11 7.69
C ALA A 215 -12.21 -5.34 9.02
N VAL A 216 -11.68 -4.09 8.98
CA VAL A 216 -11.60 -3.22 10.15
C VAL A 216 -12.99 -2.88 10.67
N ASN A 217 -13.95 -2.50 9.80
CA ASN A 217 -15.33 -2.21 10.20
C ASN A 217 -16.01 -3.43 10.82
N ALA A 218 -15.86 -4.61 10.23
CA ALA A 218 -16.42 -5.86 10.79
C ALA A 218 -15.88 -6.13 12.20
N PHE A 219 -14.57 -5.87 12.43
CA PHE A 219 -13.98 -6.04 13.76
C PHE A 219 -14.45 -4.98 14.77
N ILE A 220 -14.43 -3.70 14.37
CA ILE A 220 -14.73 -2.60 15.30
C ILE A 220 -16.22 -2.57 15.68
N ASN A 221 -17.13 -2.78 14.72
CA ASN A 221 -18.57 -2.65 14.95
C ASN A 221 -19.19 -3.90 15.59
N GLU A 222 -18.70 -5.09 15.22
CA GLU A 222 -19.35 -6.35 15.56
C GLU A 222 -18.47 -7.28 16.41
N ASN A 223 -17.18 -6.95 16.56
CA ASN A 223 -16.17 -7.76 17.25
C ASN A 223 -16.22 -9.25 16.82
N ASN A 224 -16.46 -9.49 15.54
CA ASN A 224 -16.73 -10.80 14.98
C ASN A 224 -15.65 -11.21 13.96
N LEU A 225 -14.78 -12.14 14.34
CA LEU A 225 -13.72 -12.64 13.47
C LEU A 225 -14.21 -13.43 12.26
N TYR A 226 -15.39 -14.05 12.34
CA TYR A 226 -15.97 -14.72 11.19
C TYR A 226 -16.28 -13.73 10.07
N LEU A 227 -16.88 -12.58 10.39
CA LEU A 227 -17.16 -11.51 9.43
C LEU A 227 -15.87 -10.89 8.88
N VAL A 228 -14.84 -10.70 9.73
CA VAL A 228 -13.50 -10.27 9.28
C VAL A 228 -12.94 -11.24 8.24
N ASN A 229 -12.99 -12.54 8.53
CA ASN A 229 -12.50 -13.57 7.62
C ASN A 229 -13.28 -13.62 6.31
N GLN A 230 -14.61 -13.42 6.38
CA GLN A 230 -15.45 -13.34 5.19
C GLN A 230 -15.07 -12.14 4.32
N ALA A 231 -14.89 -10.95 4.90
CA ALA A 231 -14.45 -9.75 4.20
C ALA A 231 -13.07 -9.96 3.53
N GLN A 232 -12.09 -10.48 4.27
CA GLN A 232 -10.76 -10.77 3.74
C GLN A 232 -10.78 -11.79 2.58
N SER A 233 -11.58 -12.85 2.71
CA SER A 233 -11.74 -13.86 1.65
C SER A 233 -12.36 -13.27 0.38
N GLN A 234 -13.35 -12.39 0.53
CA GLN A 234 -13.97 -11.69 -0.61
C GLN A 234 -12.97 -10.77 -1.32
N ILE A 235 -12.14 -10.05 -0.57
CA ILE A 235 -11.08 -9.18 -1.12
C ILE A 235 -10.06 -10.01 -1.91
N ILE A 236 -9.57 -11.12 -1.35
CA ILE A 236 -8.62 -12.01 -2.02
C ILE A 236 -9.24 -12.57 -3.33
N ASN A 237 -10.50 -13.00 -3.29
CA ASN A 237 -11.19 -13.47 -4.48
C ASN A 237 -11.34 -12.36 -5.53
N ARG A 238 -11.59 -11.13 -5.10
CA ARG A 238 -11.66 -9.97 -6.01
C ARG A 238 -10.30 -9.72 -6.68
N TYR A 239 -9.20 -9.77 -5.97
CA TYR A 239 -7.86 -9.65 -6.55
C TYR A 239 -7.58 -10.74 -7.59
N LYS A 240 -7.99 -11.99 -7.34
CA LYS A 240 -7.88 -13.08 -8.31
C LYS A 240 -8.74 -12.86 -9.56
N LEU A 241 -9.93 -12.28 -9.42
CA LEU A 241 -10.79 -11.90 -10.54
C LEU A 241 -10.17 -10.76 -11.37
N ASP A 242 -9.52 -9.79 -10.73
CA ASP A 242 -8.85 -8.71 -11.45
C ASP A 242 -7.72 -9.21 -12.36
N ILE A 243 -6.95 -10.19 -11.93
CA ILE A 243 -5.93 -10.85 -12.75
C ILE A 243 -6.57 -11.37 -14.03
N THR A 244 -7.71 -12.05 -13.93
CA THR A 244 -8.40 -12.61 -15.10
C THR A 244 -9.04 -11.56 -16.00
N THR A 245 -9.40 -10.41 -15.44
CA THR A 245 -10.12 -9.32 -16.13
C THR A 245 -9.17 -8.40 -16.91
N TYR A 246 -7.99 -8.10 -16.34
CA TYR A 246 -7.07 -7.09 -16.88
C TYR A 246 -5.84 -7.67 -17.58
N VAL A 247 -5.59 -8.95 -17.46
CA VAL A 247 -4.54 -9.66 -18.22
C VAL A 247 -5.19 -10.39 -19.38
N HIS A 248 -4.69 -10.22 -20.60
CA HIS A 248 -5.30 -10.83 -21.80
C HIS A 248 -4.67 -12.17 -22.18
N ASP A 249 -3.40 -12.36 -21.91
CA ASP A 249 -2.67 -13.61 -22.16
C ASP A 249 -3.01 -14.65 -21.09
N ASP A 250 -3.52 -15.81 -21.50
CA ASP A 250 -4.01 -16.83 -20.56
C ASP A 250 -2.88 -17.51 -19.77
N GLU A 251 -1.69 -17.67 -20.35
CA GLU A 251 -0.54 -18.21 -19.63
C GLU A 251 -0.02 -17.21 -18.62
N LEU A 252 0.04 -15.92 -18.97
CA LEU A 252 0.41 -14.85 -18.07
C LEU A 252 -0.56 -14.74 -16.89
N LYS A 253 -1.87 -14.86 -17.12
CA LYS A 253 -2.90 -14.92 -16.04
C LYS A 253 -2.60 -16.03 -15.05
N LEU A 254 -2.32 -17.23 -15.53
CA LEU A 254 -2.03 -18.38 -14.69
C LEU A 254 -0.78 -18.12 -13.84
N ARG A 255 0.31 -17.65 -14.44
CA ARG A 255 1.55 -17.34 -13.74
C ARG A 255 1.38 -16.26 -12.66
N ILE A 256 0.71 -15.13 -12.99
CA ILE A 256 0.44 -14.07 -12.02
C ILE A 256 -0.38 -14.61 -10.84
N ARG A 257 -1.41 -15.43 -11.11
CA ARG A 257 -2.24 -16.04 -10.06
C ARG A 257 -1.45 -17.00 -9.19
N ASP A 258 -0.59 -17.82 -9.79
CA ASP A 258 0.24 -18.78 -9.05
C ASP A 258 1.27 -18.06 -8.19
N ILE A 259 1.87 -16.98 -8.69
CA ILE A 259 2.76 -16.11 -7.90
C ILE A 259 2.01 -15.50 -6.72
N PHE A 260 0.82 -14.94 -6.94
CA PHE A 260 0.00 -14.34 -5.88
C PHE A 260 -0.37 -15.38 -4.80
N ASN A 261 -0.81 -16.58 -5.21
CA ASN A 261 -1.17 -17.66 -4.29
C ASN A 261 0.03 -18.19 -3.49
N ALA A 262 1.25 -18.09 -4.04
CA ALA A 262 2.46 -18.58 -3.39
C ALA A 262 3.05 -17.58 -2.37
N ILE A 263 2.59 -16.34 -2.30
CA ILE A 263 3.12 -15.33 -1.36
C ILE A 263 3.18 -15.87 0.09
N PRO A 264 2.09 -16.42 0.67
CA PRO A 264 2.15 -16.89 2.05
C PRO A 264 3.17 -18.00 2.30
N SER A 265 3.27 -18.97 1.40
CA SER A 265 4.20 -20.10 1.53
C SER A 265 5.65 -19.67 1.35
N GLN A 266 5.93 -18.76 0.42
CA GLN A 266 7.28 -18.24 0.18
C GLN A 266 7.77 -17.41 1.38
N LEU A 267 6.94 -16.54 1.94
CA LEU A 267 7.26 -15.76 3.14
C LEU A 267 7.42 -16.62 4.40
N SER A 268 6.73 -17.76 4.48
CA SER A 268 6.85 -18.70 5.61
C SER A 268 8.06 -19.63 5.50
N SER A 269 8.76 -19.63 4.36
CA SER A 269 9.99 -20.43 4.19
C SER A 269 11.15 -19.87 5.02
N LEU A 270 12.15 -20.70 5.30
CA LEU A 270 13.33 -20.31 6.10
C LEU A 270 14.06 -19.09 5.53
N ASN A 271 14.14 -18.98 4.20
CA ASN A 271 14.87 -17.91 3.54
C ASN A 271 14.00 -16.71 3.15
N LYS A 272 12.66 -16.83 3.25
CA LYS A 272 11.67 -15.78 2.88
C LYS A 272 11.89 -15.09 1.52
N ARG A 273 12.91 -15.51 0.79
CA ARG A 273 13.23 -15.04 -0.55
C ARG A 273 12.28 -15.68 -1.54
N TYR A 274 11.75 -14.90 -2.46
CA TYR A 274 10.90 -15.45 -3.52
C TYR A 274 11.71 -16.35 -4.46
N ILE A 275 11.34 -17.62 -4.56
CA ILE A 275 12.00 -18.62 -5.41
C ILE A 275 11.06 -18.98 -6.55
N SER A 276 11.22 -18.31 -7.68
CA SER A 276 10.35 -18.46 -8.85
C SER A 276 10.25 -19.90 -9.36
N SER A 277 11.34 -20.67 -9.28
CA SER A 277 11.37 -22.08 -9.73
C SER A 277 10.59 -23.07 -8.84
N GLN A 278 10.06 -22.61 -7.71
CA GLN A 278 9.12 -23.40 -6.90
C GLN A 278 7.66 -23.16 -7.29
N VAL A 279 7.39 -22.14 -8.08
CA VAL A 279 6.04 -21.71 -8.45
C VAL A 279 5.81 -21.80 -9.95
N ILE A 280 6.84 -21.52 -10.76
CA ILE A 280 6.78 -21.50 -12.22
C ILE A 280 7.68 -22.57 -12.80
N ASP A 281 7.29 -23.18 -13.91
CA ASP A 281 8.05 -24.22 -14.59
C ASP A 281 9.50 -23.77 -14.88
N LYS A 282 10.46 -24.64 -14.56
CA LYS A 282 11.89 -24.34 -14.70
C LYS A 282 12.32 -24.15 -16.16
N ASN A 283 11.66 -24.81 -17.12
CA ASN A 283 11.99 -24.66 -18.54
C ASN A 283 11.53 -23.32 -19.05
N TYR A 284 10.35 -22.87 -18.61
CA TYR A 284 9.88 -21.49 -18.88
C TYR A 284 10.88 -20.46 -18.38
N LEU A 285 11.34 -20.57 -17.12
CA LEU A 285 12.28 -19.63 -16.47
C LEU A 285 13.66 -19.57 -17.13
N LYS A 286 14.08 -20.63 -17.85
CA LYS A 286 15.36 -20.59 -18.58
C LYS A 286 15.36 -19.65 -19.77
N HIS A 287 14.20 -19.44 -20.38
CA HIS A 287 14.04 -18.71 -21.64
C HIS A 287 13.27 -17.40 -21.48
N ASN A 288 12.59 -17.17 -20.36
CA ASN A 288 11.70 -16.04 -20.15
C ASN A 288 12.01 -15.31 -18.84
N ASN A 289 11.80 -14.00 -18.86
CA ASN A 289 11.86 -13.15 -17.68
C ASN A 289 10.45 -13.03 -17.08
N ILE A 290 10.33 -13.17 -15.78
CA ILE A 290 9.05 -13.07 -15.05
C ILE A 290 8.86 -11.71 -14.40
N GLN A 291 9.54 -10.67 -14.91
CA GLN A 291 9.43 -9.31 -14.35
C GLN A 291 8.02 -8.72 -14.58
N ASP A 292 7.35 -9.08 -15.67
CA ASP A 292 6.03 -8.54 -15.99
C ASP A 292 4.97 -9.04 -15.02
N GLU A 293 5.06 -10.28 -14.56
CA GLU A 293 4.17 -10.86 -13.55
C GLU A 293 4.27 -10.12 -12.20
N PHE A 294 5.48 -9.87 -11.73
CA PHE A 294 5.71 -9.12 -10.48
C PHE A 294 5.35 -7.65 -10.61
N LEU A 295 5.69 -7.07 -11.75
CA LEU A 295 5.35 -5.68 -12.04
C LEU A 295 3.83 -5.50 -12.06
N TRP A 296 3.08 -6.48 -12.60
CA TRP A 296 1.63 -6.46 -12.56
C TRP A 296 1.11 -6.44 -11.11
N LEU A 297 1.56 -7.37 -10.26
CA LEU A 297 1.11 -7.47 -8.87
C LEU A 297 1.46 -6.22 -8.06
N SER A 298 2.66 -5.68 -8.25
CA SER A 298 3.11 -4.45 -7.57
C SER A 298 2.33 -3.23 -8.05
N THR A 299 2.14 -3.10 -9.36
CA THR A 299 1.42 -1.97 -9.97
C THR A 299 -0.07 -2.02 -9.64
N ALA A 300 -0.64 -3.23 -9.53
CA ALA A 300 -2.00 -3.44 -9.02
C ALA A 300 -2.15 -3.08 -7.53
N GLY A 301 -1.05 -2.88 -6.83
CA GLY A 301 -1.03 -2.59 -5.41
C GLY A 301 -1.44 -3.77 -4.52
N VAL A 302 -1.37 -5.02 -5.03
CA VAL A 302 -1.78 -6.22 -4.28
C VAL A 302 -0.61 -6.97 -3.67
N ALA A 303 0.63 -6.67 -4.09
CA ALA A 303 1.85 -7.20 -3.49
C ALA A 303 2.97 -6.15 -3.46
N ILE A 304 3.90 -6.31 -2.54
CA ILE A 304 5.01 -5.41 -2.27
C ILE A 304 6.33 -6.15 -2.50
N PRO A 305 7.01 -5.95 -3.65
CA PRO A 305 8.33 -6.50 -3.88
C PRO A 305 9.39 -5.67 -3.15
N ILE A 306 10.21 -6.32 -2.33
CA ILE A 306 11.33 -5.70 -1.62
C ILE A 306 12.61 -6.39 -2.10
N PHE A 307 13.51 -5.61 -2.73
CA PHE A 307 14.70 -6.12 -3.38
C PHE A 307 15.88 -6.21 -2.43
N ASN A 308 16.76 -7.19 -2.68
CA ASN A 308 18.09 -7.26 -2.05
C ASN A 308 18.98 -6.15 -2.57
N ILE A 309 19.89 -5.68 -1.72
CA ILE A 309 21.00 -4.82 -2.13
C ILE A 309 22.32 -5.48 -1.84
N ARG A 310 23.34 -5.21 -2.68
CA ARG A 310 24.72 -5.74 -2.50
C ARG A 310 25.50 -4.94 -1.49
N GLU A 311 25.39 -3.64 -1.57
CA GLU A 311 26.11 -2.69 -0.73
C GLU A 311 25.11 -1.77 -0.03
N PRO A 312 25.01 -1.85 1.29
CA PRO A 312 24.04 -1.08 2.04
C PRO A 312 24.58 0.34 2.36
N VAL A 313 24.80 1.11 1.29
CA VAL A 313 25.25 2.51 1.31
C VAL A 313 24.32 3.40 0.49
N VAL A 314 24.19 4.66 0.86
CA VAL A 314 23.35 5.64 0.15
C VAL A 314 24.01 6.03 -1.18
N PRO A 315 23.26 6.07 -2.30
CA PRO A 315 21.85 5.67 -2.47
C PRO A 315 21.66 4.13 -2.57
N LEU A 316 20.81 3.57 -1.73
CA LEU A 316 20.59 2.12 -1.64
C LEU A 316 20.19 1.48 -2.98
N SER A 317 19.43 2.22 -3.81
CA SER A 317 18.93 1.75 -5.11
C SER A 317 20.04 1.43 -6.13
N LEU A 318 21.23 2.02 -6.00
CA LEU A 318 22.34 1.78 -6.93
C LEU A 318 22.88 0.34 -6.88
N SER A 319 22.78 -0.31 -5.73
CA SER A 319 23.24 -1.69 -5.52
C SER A 319 22.13 -2.74 -5.55
N MET A 320 20.91 -2.37 -6.01
CA MET A 320 19.72 -3.22 -6.04
C MET A 320 19.90 -4.44 -6.96
N GLU A 321 19.58 -5.61 -6.43
CA GLU A 321 19.55 -6.88 -7.16
C GLU A 321 18.14 -7.23 -7.62
N ARG A 322 17.77 -6.88 -8.85
CA ARG A 322 16.42 -7.08 -9.40
C ARG A 322 15.93 -8.53 -9.43
N LYS A 323 16.85 -9.51 -9.41
CA LYS A 323 16.52 -10.95 -9.42
C LYS A 323 16.37 -11.55 -8.03
N THR A 324 16.66 -10.80 -6.99
CA THR A 324 16.67 -11.27 -5.61
C THR A 324 15.77 -10.39 -4.78
N PHE A 325 14.59 -10.88 -4.43
CA PHE A 325 13.58 -10.09 -3.72
C PHE A 325 12.72 -10.97 -2.80
N LYS A 326 12.06 -10.34 -1.85
CA LYS A 326 10.95 -10.87 -1.07
C LYS A 326 9.65 -10.26 -1.61
N LEU A 327 8.56 -11.02 -1.62
CA LEU A 327 7.26 -10.55 -2.08
C LEU A 327 6.28 -10.58 -0.91
N PHE A 328 5.92 -9.41 -0.39
CA PHE A 328 4.98 -9.25 0.71
C PHE A 328 3.55 -9.02 0.20
N SER A 329 2.55 -9.35 1.02
CA SER A 329 1.17 -8.95 0.77
C SER A 329 1.01 -7.45 1.02
N ASN A 330 0.13 -6.80 0.28
CA ASN A 330 -0.20 -5.39 0.49
C ASN A 330 -0.92 -5.12 1.83
N ASP A 331 -1.48 -6.16 2.43
CA ASP A 331 -2.16 -6.11 3.72
C ASP A 331 -1.84 -7.35 4.56
N VAL A 332 -1.45 -7.13 5.82
CA VAL A 332 -1.04 -8.21 6.73
C VAL A 332 -2.21 -9.09 7.13
N GLY A 333 -3.42 -8.54 7.27
CA GLY A 333 -4.63 -9.32 7.58
C GLY A 333 -5.00 -10.26 6.45
N LEU A 334 -4.85 -9.84 5.20
CA LEU A 334 -5.02 -10.71 4.03
C LEU A 334 -3.97 -11.84 4.01
N LEU A 335 -2.72 -11.56 4.36
CA LEU A 335 -1.68 -12.58 4.50
C LEU A 335 -2.06 -13.59 5.59
N VAL A 336 -2.41 -13.11 6.78
CA VAL A 336 -2.74 -13.96 7.94
C VAL A 336 -3.98 -14.83 7.66
N SER A 337 -4.96 -14.30 6.93
CA SER A 337 -6.17 -15.07 6.55
C SER A 337 -5.85 -16.27 5.64
N GLN A 338 -4.76 -16.20 4.89
CA GLN A 338 -4.29 -17.30 4.04
C GLN A 338 -3.34 -18.26 4.76
N LEU A 339 -2.76 -17.87 5.91
CA LEU A 339 -1.83 -18.68 6.67
C LEU A 339 -2.49 -19.51 7.75
N VAL A 340 -3.57 -19.01 8.38
CA VAL A 340 -4.15 -19.63 9.58
C VAL A 340 -5.69 -19.55 9.57
N ASP A 341 -6.30 -20.63 10.05
CA ASP A 341 -7.74 -20.76 10.18
C ASP A 341 -8.33 -19.82 11.26
N THR A 342 -9.61 -19.52 11.14
CA THR A 342 -10.35 -18.63 12.07
C THR A 342 -10.21 -19.03 13.51
N GLY A 343 -10.31 -20.33 13.84
CA GLY A 343 -10.18 -20.82 15.23
C GLY A 343 -8.78 -20.64 15.82
N ILE A 344 -7.72 -20.66 15.00
CA ILE A 344 -6.37 -20.32 15.44
C ILE A 344 -6.27 -18.80 15.68
N ARG A 345 -6.88 -17.98 14.84
CA ARG A 345 -6.89 -16.51 14.97
C ARG A 345 -7.60 -16.05 16.24
N GLU A 346 -8.69 -16.73 16.66
CA GLU A 346 -9.35 -16.48 17.93
C GLU A 346 -8.42 -16.70 19.11
N LYS A 347 -7.65 -17.79 19.12
CA LYS A 347 -6.63 -18.04 20.14
C LYS A 347 -5.52 -17.00 20.17
N LEU A 348 -5.12 -16.50 18.99
CA LEU A 348 -4.12 -15.44 18.89
C LEU A 348 -4.63 -14.11 19.48
N LEU A 349 -5.90 -13.78 19.34
CA LEU A 349 -6.49 -12.57 19.96
C LEU A 349 -6.45 -12.61 21.48
N ILE A 350 -6.62 -13.78 22.08
CA ILE A 350 -6.56 -13.98 23.54
C ILE A 350 -5.15 -14.27 24.08
N ASN A 351 -4.11 -13.99 23.31
CA ASN A 351 -2.70 -14.14 23.67
C ASN A 351 -2.16 -15.60 23.75
N GLU A 352 -2.87 -16.57 23.22
CA GLU A 352 -2.27 -17.89 23.06
C GLU A 352 -1.23 -17.87 21.94
N ARG A 353 0.03 -18.21 22.24
CA ARG A 353 1.11 -18.29 21.25
C ARG A 353 1.02 -19.59 20.45
N VAL A 354 0.15 -19.62 19.47
CA VAL A 354 -0.08 -20.80 18.62
C VAL A 354 0.75 -20.77 17.34
N ILE A 355 1.21 -19.60 16.91
CA ILE A 355 1.99 -19.43 15.67
C ILE A 355 3.27 -18.60 15.88
N ASN A 356 4.18 -18.73 14.92
CA ASN A 356 5.33 -17.83 14.81
C ASN A 356 4.91 -16.53 14.13
N TYR A 357 4.91 -15.43 14.87
CA TYR A 357 4.57 -14.10 14.37
C TYR A 357 5.64 -13.48 13.44
N GLY A 358 6.77 -14.13 13.19
CA GLY A 358 7.87 -13.56 12.41
C GLY A 358 7.46 -13.06 11.02
N THR A 359 6.77 -13.91 10.27
CA THR A 359 6.28 -13.55 8.93
C THR A 359 5.19 -12.47 8.97
N PRO A 360 4.12 -12.58 9.79
CA PRO A 360 3.14 -11.51 9.94
C PRO A 360 3.74 -10.16 10.37
N TYR A 361 4.68 -10.15 11.32
CA TYR A 361 5.31 -8.91 11.77
C TYR A 361 6.18 -8.27 10.68
N GLU A 362 6.96 -9.05 9.93
CA GLU A 362 7.71 -8.51 8.80
C GLU A 362 6.77 -7.94 7.73
N ASN A 363 5.65 -8.60 7.44
CA ASN A 363 4.68 -8.06 6.47
C ASN A 363 4.02 -6.77 6.97
N ALA A 364 3.63 -6.70 8.24
CA ALA A 364 3.07 -5.48 8.83
C ALA A 364 4.07 -4.32 8.75
N VAL A 365 5.34 -4.57 9.09
CA VAL A 365 6.40 -3.55 8.99
C VAL A 365 6.64 -3.11 7.54
N ALA A 366 6.65 -4.03 6.58
CA ALA A 366 6.76 -3.68 5.17
C ALA A 366 5.59 -2.79 4.72
N GLN A 367 4.36 -3.16 5.08
CA GLN A 367 3.14 -2.39 4.80
C GLN A 367 3.22 -0.97 5.40
N GLU A 368 3.60 -0.84 6.69
CA GLU A 368 3.76 0.45 7.36
C GLU A 368 4.79 1.33 6.65
N LEU A 369 5.98 0.82 6.40
CA LEU A 369 7.05 1.59 5.77
C LEU A 369 6.67 2.08 4.36
N ILE A 370 5.98 1.23 3.57
CA ILE A 370 5.48 1.63 2.25
C ILE A 370 4.44 2.75 2.37
N ALA A 371 3.48 2.63 3.29
CA ALA A 371 2.46 3.65 3.55
C ALA A 371 3.08 4.97 4.06
N HIS A 372 4.23 4.89 4.72
CA HIS A 372 4.97 6.02 5.28
C HIS A 372 5.99 6.65 4.33
N GLY A 373 5.89 6.38 3.02
CA GLY A 373 6.63 7.08 1.98
C GLY A 373 7.90 6.38 1.49
N PHE A 374 8.16 5.13 1.89
CA PHE A 374 9.30 4.36 1.41
C PHE A 374 8.96 3.43 0.22
N ASP A 375 7.85 3.70 -0.49
CA ASP A 375 7.50 2.94 -1.70
C ASP A 375 8.58 3.08 -2.77
N GLY A 376 9.13 1.94 -3.23
CA GLY A 376 10.27 1.90 -4.14
C GLY A 376 11.65 2.18 -3.50
N GLU A 377 11.71 2.52 -2.20
CA GLU A 377 12.93 2.84 -1.46
C GLU A 377 13.12 1.97 -0.21
N LEU A 378 12.34 0.91 -0.08
CA LEU A 378 12.46 -0.10 0.94
C LEU A 378 13.24 -1.29 0.38
N PHE A 379 14.33 -1.67 1.05
CA PHE A 379 15.21 -2.76 0.64
C PHE A 379 15.45 -3.72 1.80
N TYR A 380 16.02 -4.91 1.51
CA TYR A 380 16.62 -5.77 2.52
C TYR A 380 18.08 -6.08 2.14
N TYR A 381 18.83 -6.53 3.09
CA TYR A 381 20.21 -6.96 2.86
C TYR A 381 20.38 -8.41 3.25
N ASN A 382 20.94 -9.22 2.36
CA ASN A 382 21.31 -10.59 2.65
C ASN A 382 22.61 -10.96 1.94
N SER A 383 23.61 -11.33 2.72
CA SER A 383 24.88 -11.80 2.20
C SER A 383 25.38 -13.03 2.97
N LYS A 384 26.21 -13.85 2.31
CA LYS A 384 26.81 -15.03 2.96
C LYS A 384 27.72 -14.65 4.13
N ALA A 385 28.35 -13.47 4.08
CA ALA A 385 29.30 -13.03 5.09
C ALA A 385 28.62 -12.47 6.34
N HIS A 386 27.54 -11.70 6.17
CA HIS A 386 26.94 -10.92 7.26
C HIS A 386 25.59 -11.45 7.72
N GLY A 387 24.94 -12.31 6.94
CA GLY A 387 23.59 -12.77 7.17
C GLY A 387 22.54 -11.80 6.61
N GLU A 388 21.33 -11.82 7.19
CA GLU A 388 20.19 -11.07 6.70
C GLU A 388 19.80 -9.94 7.66
N ILE A 389 19.47 -8.77 7.12
CA ILE A 389 18.79 -7.64 7.78
C ILE A 389 17.43 -7.48 7.12
N ASN A 390 16.35 -7.46 7.91
CA ASN A 390 15.00 -7.50 7.39
C ASN A 390 14.67 -6.32 6.48
N PHE A 391 15.01 -5.08 6.88
CA PHE A 391 14.77 -3.89 6.09
C PHE A 391 15.89 -2.87 6.22
N LEU A 392 16.05 -2.10 5.15
CA LEU A 392 16.93 -0.94 5.08
C LEU A 392 16.18 0.19 4.38
N VAL A 393 16.19 1.36 4.98
CA VAL A 393 15.66 2.59 4.39
C VAL A 393 16.70 3.69 4.47
N THR A 394 16.56 4.73 3.66
CA THR A 394 17.31 5.97 3.81
C THR A 394 16.46 6.97 4.58
N LEU A 395 16.95 7.39 5.74
CA LEU A 395 16.31 8.40 6.59
C LEU A 395 17.33 9.49 6.92
N ASN A 396 17.00 10.76 6.69
CA ASN A 396 17.89 11.89 6.91
C ASN A 396 19.29 11.74 6.25
N ASN A 397 19.31 11.21 5.03
CA ASN A 397 20.52 10.91 4.24
C ASN A 397 21.44 9.81 4.82
N GLU A 398 20.96 9.07 5.81
CA GLU A 398 21.67 7.95 6.42
C GLU A 398 20.91 6.64 6.21
N VAL A 399 21.65 5.53 6.15
CA VAL A 399 21.03 4.20 6.13
C VAL A 399 20.55 3.85 7.54
N LEU A 400 19.27 3.51 7.66
CA LEU A 400 18.68 2.97 8.88
C LEU A 400 18.42 1.47 8.71
N PRO A 401 19.23 0.60 9.32
CA PRO A 401 18.93 -0.83 9.42
C PRO A 401 17.82 -1.09 10.42
N ILE A 402 16.87 -1.95 9.99
CA ILE A 402 15.70 -2.36 10.79
C ILE A 402 15.67 -3.88 10.85
N GLU A 403 15.71 -4.42 12.06
CA GLU A 403 15.56 -5.84 12.35
C GLU A 403 14.25 -6.13 13.07
N ILE A 404 13.56 -7.23 12.72
CA ILE A 404 12.28 -7.61 13.31
C ILE A 404 12.42 -8.90 14.10
N LYS A 405 11.92 -8.92 15.32
CA LYS A 405 11.91 -10.08 16.21
C LYS A 405 10.51 -10.39 16.72
N SER A 406 10.07 -11.63 16.57
CA SER A 406 8.72 -12.09 16.95
C SER A 406 8.64 -12.85 18.26
N GLY A 407 9.75 -13.07 18.94
CA GLY A 407 9.81 -13.84 20.18
C GLY A 407 10.26 -13.00 21.37
N LYS A 408 9.78 -13.30 22.59
CA LYS A 408 10.45 -12.83 23.82
C LYS A 408 11.63 -13.75 24.07
N ASN A 409 12.82 -13.16 24.21
CA ASN A 409 13.94 -13.91 24.76
C ASN A 409 13.70 -14.12 26.26
N LYS A 410 13.44 -15.36 26.69
CA LYS A 410 13.12 -15.67 28.09
C LYS A 410 14.33 -15.55 29.02
N GLU A 411 15.53 -15.58 28.47
CA GLU A 411 16.77 -15.68 29.22
C GLU A 411 17.65 -14.42 29.16
N SER A 412 17.45 -13.54 28.18
CA SER A 412 18.21 -12.30 28.05
C SER A 412 17.28 -11.09 27.86
N GLN A 413 17.74 -9.94 28.33
CA GLN A 413 17.06 -8.67 28.10
C GLN A 413 17.08 -8.24 26.64
N PHE A 414 17.99 -8.80 25.83
CA PHE A 414 18.24 -8.41 24.45
C PHE A 414 17.92 -9.52 23.48
N TYR A 415 17.46 -9.14 22.29
CA TYR A 415 17.28 -10.07 21.17
C TYR A 415 18.63 -10.45 20.56
N ASN A 416 18.73 -11.67 20.06
CA ASN A 416 19.88 -12.06 19.25
C ASN A 416 19.78 -11.42 17.85
N HIS A 417 20.75 -10.58 17.50
CA HIS A 417 20.85 -9.90 16.20
C HIS A 417 22.30 -9.89 15.67
N ALA A 418 22.90 -11.07 15.62
CA ALA A 418 24.29 -11.26 15.18
C ALA A 418 24.57 -10.68 13.77
N SER A 419 23.60 -10.75 12.85
CA SER A 419 23.72 -10.15 11.52
C SER A 419 23.83 -8.62 11.58
N LEU A 420 23.00 -7.97 12.41
CA LEU A 420 23.05 -6.53 12.62
C LEU A 420 24.40 -6.10 13.20
N ASN A 421 24.91 -6.81 14.22
CA ASN A 421 26.20 -6.49 14.83
C ASN A 421 27.35 -6.63 13.82
N LYS A 422 27.34 -7.65 12.95
CA LYS A 422 28.32 -7.80 11.87
C LYS A 422 28.21 -6.64 10.87
N LEU A 423 27.02 -6.26 10.50
CA LEU A 423 26.79 -5.15 9.58
C LEU A 423 27.32 -3.83 10.16
N LEU A 424 27.00 -3.53 11.43
CA LEU A 424 27.44 -2.31 12.13
C LEU A 424 28.95 -2.24 12.34
N SER A 425 29.63 -3.39 12.50
CA SER A 425 31.09 -3.42 12.58
C SER A 425 31.78 -3.02 11.28
N MET A 426 31.12 -3.21 10.15
CA MET A 426 31.66 -2.94 8.80
C MET A 426 31.23 -1.58 8.29
N TYR A 427 29.97 -1.25 8.47
CA TYR A 427 29.34 0.03 8.06
C TYR A 427 28.99 0.81 9.32
N LYS A 428 29.63 1.93 9.54
CA LYS A 428 29.46 2.74 10.77
C LYS A 428 28.17 3.55 10.71
N TYR A 429 27.01 2.89 10.78
CA TYR A 429 25.73 3.61 10.84
C TYR A 429 25.54 4.27 12.20
N PRO A 430 24.98 5.49 12.22
CA PRO A 430 24.74 6.21 13.47
C PRO A 430 23.63 5.58 14.32
N LEU A 431 22.70 4.85 13.68
CA LEU A 431 21.50 4.31 14.31
C LEU A 431 21.03 3.02 13.63
N ALA A 432 20.54 2.09 14.42
CA ALA A 432 19.84 0.88 14.00
C ALA A 432 18.71 0.55 14.98
N TYR A 433 17.62 0.00 14.48
CA TYR A 433 16.48 -0.41 15.30
C TYR A 433 16.22 -1.91 15.26
N VAL A 434 15.91 -2.46 16.41
CA VAL A 434 15.41 -3.83 16.58
C VAL A 434 13.99 -3.76 17.12
N PHE A 435 13.00 -4.02 16.27
CA PHE A 435 11.60 -4.01 16.67
C PHE A 435 11.13 -5.38 17.14
N GLY A 436 10.40 -5.40 18.23
CA GLY A 436 9.87 -6.64 18.82
C GLY A 436 8.83 -6.39 19.91
N GLU A 437 8.61 -7.36 20.77
CA GLU A 437 7.65 -7.26 21.88
C GLU A 437 8.27 -6.71 23.18
N SER A 438 9.55 -6.30 23.17
CA SER A 438 10.20 -5.62 24.28
C SER A 438 9.81 -4.16 24.34
N ASN A 439 9.95 -3.55 25.51
CA ASN A 439 9.84 -2.10 25.68
C ASN A 439 11.09 -1.39 25.11
N VAL A 440 11.12 -0.06 25.12
CA VAL A 440 12.28 0.73 24.67
C VAL A 440 13.49 0.41 25.56
N VAL A 441 14.58 -0.03 24.94
CA VAL A 441 15.86 -0.32 25.61
C VAL A 441 17.00 0.15 24.72
N LYS A 442 17.92 0.94 25.28
CA LYS A 442 19.20 1.25 24.63
C LYS A 442 20.14 0.07 24.83
N GLU A 443 20.54 -0.61 23.78
CA GLU A 443 21.44 -1.75 23.85
C GLU A 443 22.90 -1.33 23.70
N SER A 444 23.17 -0.40 22.79
CA SER A 444 24.49 0.19 22.57
C SER A 444 24.31 1.65 22.11
N ASP A 445 25.39 2.34 21.80
CA ASP A 445 25.30 3.75 21.38
C ASP A 445 24.50 3.95 20.09
N ASN A 446 24.47 2.95 19.23
CA ASN A 446 23.80 2.98 17.93
C ASN A 446 22.67 1.96 17.76
N ILE A 447 22.33 1.14 18.78
CA ILE A 447 21.25 0.16 18.71
C ILE A 447 20.20 0.43 19.78
N TYR A 448 18.96 0.57 19.33
CA TYR A 448 17.79 0.62 20.22
C TYR A 448 16.84 -0.54 19.90
N GLN A 449 16.42 -1.24 20.93
CA GLN A 449 15.27 -2.13 20.87
C GLN A 449 14.01 -1.33 21.14
N LEU A 450 13.01 -1.52 20.30
CA LEU A 450 11.76 -0.75 20.33
C LEU A 450 10.56 -1.70 20.25
N PRO A 451 9.44 -1.36 20.91
CA PRO A 451 8.19 -2.08 20.70
C PRO A 451 7.78 -2.03 19.23
N ILE A 452 7.29 -3.16 18.70
CA ILE A 452 6.97 -3.29 17.26
C ILE A 452 5.97 -2.25 16.75
N TYR A 453 5.03 -1.81 17.58
CA TYR A 453 4.05 -0.80 17.22
C TYR A 453 4.66 0.60 16.97
N MET A 454 5.90 0.84 17.45
CA MET A 454 6.60 2.11 17.19
C MET A 454 7.14 2.24 15.76
N ILE A 455 7.01 1.20 14.93
CA ILE A 455 7.29 1.30 13.48
C ILE A 455 6.43 2.38 12.81
N ASP A 456 5.26 2.68 13.34
CA ASP A 456 4.36 3.74 12.89
C ASP A 456 5.02 5.13 12.84
N PHE A 457 6.07 5.34 13.61
CA PHE A 457 6.78 6.63 13.67
C PHE A 457 7.99 6.72 12.73
N ILE A 458 8.31 5.66 12.00
CA ILE A 458 9.32 5.70 10.94
C ILE A 458 8.65 6.22 9.67
N ARG A 459 8.87 7.50 9.36
CA ARG A 459 8.24 8.18 8.22
C ARG A 459 9.29 8.95 7.43
N LYS A 460 9.17 8.94 6.12
CA LYS A 460 9.98 9.76 5.25
C LYS A 460 9.57 11.23 5.43
N SER A 461 10.53 12.11 5.67
CA SER A 461 10.27 13.55 5.69
C SER A 461 9.83 14.00 4.30
N ASN A 462 8.70 14.69 4.20
CA ASN A 462 8.18 15.26 2.96
C ASN A 462 9.04 16.45 2.50
#